data_3666d3deee0b9beff0936531897ba1ad
#
_entry.id   3666d3deee0b9beff0936531897ba1ad
#
_cell.length_a   1.000
_cell.length_b   1.000
_cell.length_c   1.000
_cell.angle_alpha   90.00
_cell.angle_beta   90.00
_cell.angle_gamma   90.00
#
_symmetry.space_group_name_H-M   'P 1'
#
loop_
_entity.id
_entity.type
_entity.pdbx_description
1 polymer ?
#
loop_
_entity_poly.entity_id
_entity_poly.type
_entity_poly.pdbx_seq_one_letter_code
_entity_poly.pdbx_strand_id
1 'polypeptide(L)'
;MVGPAGVYVIDAKRYRNAKIAVRRSGGFLSPVRTQLMVSGRDKTKLVDAMGWQVAAVRAALSDSAEFADVPVTAALCFIDAEFPLFGTIEINEVHVRGLRGTAKLVAVAGALDAQARAQLASHLAARLPAKPSSDSALFELI
;
A
#
# COMPACT_ATOMS: atom_id res chain seq x y z
N MET A 1 1.30 -6.72 -6.05
CA MET A 1 2.70 -6.77 -6.57
C MET A 1 3.55 -7.61 -5.62
N VAL A 2 4.48 -8.38 -6.14
CA VAL A 2 5.38 -9.21 -5.33
C VAL A 2 6.81 -8.69 -5.48
N GLY A 3 7.43 -8.35 -4.36
CA GLY A 3 8.82 -7.92 -4.30
C GLY A 3 9.70 -8.90 -3.50
N PRO A 4 11.02 -8.64 -3.40
CA PRO A 4 11.93 -9.53 -2.67
C PRO A 4 11.58 -9.70 -1.19
N ALA A 5 10.98 -8.69 -0.56
CA ALA A 5 10.64 -8.72 0.87
C ALA A 5 9.19 -9.18 1.17
N GLY A 6 8.35 -9.40 0.16
CA GLY A 6 6.98 -9.85 0.37
C GLY A 6 5.99 -9.34 -0.66
N VAL A 7 4.72 -9.33 -0.27
CA VAL A 7 3.60 -8.87 -1.10
C VAL A 7 3.27 -7.41 -0.75
N TYR A 8 3.05 -6.62 -1.78
CA TYR A 8 2.67 -5.21 -1.66
C TYR A 8 1.28 -4.99 -2.23
N VAL A 9 0.38 -4.48 -1.41
CA VAL A 9 -0.95 -4.02 -1.80
C VAL A 9 -0.84 -2.52 -2.05
N ILE A 10 -0.92 -2.10 -3.31
CA ILE A 10 -0.70 -0.72 -3.70
C ILE A 10 -1.98 -0.18 -4.34
N ASP A 11 -2.50 0.91 -3.80
CA ASP A 11 -3.59 1.68 -4.40
C ASP A 11 -3.03 3.02 -4.90
N ALA A 12 -3.05 3.20 -6.22
CA ALA A 12 -2.55 4.42 -6.85
C ALA A 12 -3.67 5.44 -7.01
N LYS A 13 -3.41 6.67 -6.57
CA LYS A 13 -4.32 7.81 -6.66
C LYS A 13 -3.63 8.97 -7.37
N ARG A 14 -4.29 9.55 -8.35
CA ARG A 14 -3.79 10.71 -9.06
C ARG A 14 -4.52 11.98 -8.61
N TYR A 15 -3.86 12.77 -7.80
CA TYR A 15 -4.33 14.08 -7.35
C TYR A 15 -3.28 15.14 -7.76
N ARG A 16 -3.51 15.76 -8.90
CA ARG A 16 -2.55 16.75 -9.44
C ARG A 16 -2.37 17.91 -8.47
N ASN A 17 -1.10 18.23 -8.19
CA ASN A 17 -0.70 19.35 -7.33
C ASN A 17 -1.31 19.30 -5.92
N ALA A 18 -1.82 18.16 -5.50
CA ALA A 18 -2.34 18.01 -4.15
C ALA A 18 -1.22 17.97 -3.12
N LYS A 19 -1.43 18.61 -1.99
CA LYS A 19 -0.49 18.60 -0.87
C LYS A 19 -0.87 17.51 0.11
N ILE A 20 0.04 16.57 0.30
CA ILE A 20 -0.11 15.46 1.24
C ILE A 20 0.45 15.89 2.59
N ALA A 21 -0.34 15.72 3.63
CA ALA A 21 0.07 16.04 5.00
C ALA A 21 -0.58 15.07 5.99
N VAL A 22 -0.08 15.07 7.20
CA VAL A 22 -0.62 14.31 8.32
C VAL A 22 -1.10 15.28 9.38
N ARG A 23 -2.29 15.09 9.88
CA ARG A 23 -2.83 15.81 11.04
C ARG A 23 -3.02 14.83 12.19
N ARG A 24 -2.48 15.20 13.34
CA ARG A 24 -2.74 14.50 14.60
C ARG A 24 -3.71 15.31 15.42
N SER A 25 -4.74 14.67 15.96
CA SER A 25 -5.71 15.27 16.86
C SER A 25 -5.94 14.35 18.06
N GLY A 26 -6.45 14.92 19.14
CA GLY A 26 -6.60 14.23 20.41
C GLY A 26 -5.34 14.32 21.28
N GLY A 27 -5.31 13.63 22.40
CA GLY A 27 -4.18 13.64 23.33
C GLY A 27 -4.62 13.37 24.77
N PHE A 28 -4.50 14.35 25.67
CA PHE A 28 -4.59 14.15 27.10
C PHE A 28 -5.89 13.49 27.62
N LEU A 29 -7.05 13.79 27.01
CA LEU A 29 -8.36 13.27 27.43
C LEU A 29 -9.10 12.50 26.31
N SER A 30 -8.51 12.37 25.13
CA SER A 30 -9.10 11.66 24.01
C SER A 30 -8.04 10.84 23.24
N PRO A 31 -8.42 9.75 22.56
CA PRO A 31 -7.47 8.98 21.76
C PRO A 31 -6.79 9.85 20.71
N VAL A 32 -5.50 9.64 20.51
CA VAL A 32 -4.75 10.28 19.41
C VAL A 32 -5.24 9.68 18.09
N ARG A 33 -5.70 10.54 17.19
CA ARG A 33 -6.08 10.18 15.82
C ARG A 33 -5.09 10.76 14.84
N THR A 34 -4.63 9.94 13.93
CA THR A 34 -3.78 10.36 12.82
C THR A 34 -4.62 10.37 11.55
N GLN A 35 -4.65 11.50 10.87
CA GLN A 35 -5.48 11.72 9.69
C GLN A 35 -4.60 12.01 8.48
N LEU A 36 -4.96 11.42 7.34
CA LEU A 36 -4.38 11.75 6.06
C LEU A 36 -5.09 12.97 5.47
N MET A 37 -4.34 14.04 5.27
CA MET A 37 -4.84 15.27 4.66
C MET A 37 -4.35 15.40 3.22
N VAL A 38 -5.26 15.64 2.32
CA VAL A 38 -4.97 15.90 0.91
C VAL A 38 -5.53 17.27 0.55
N SER A 39 -4.65 18.24 0.35
CA SER A 39 -4.99 19.65 0.11
C SER A 39 -6.01 20.20 1.13
N GLY A 40 -5.76 19.93 2.41
CA GLY A 40 -6.59 20.38 3.52
C GLY A 40 -7.87 19.57 3.75
N ARG A 41 -8.14 18.55 2.97
CA ARG A 41 -9.30 17.67 3.15
C ARG A 41 -8.88 16.34 3.78
N ASP A 42 -9.68 15.88 4.73
CA ASP A 42 -9.49 14.56 5.35
C ASP A 42 -9.80 13.45 4.35
N LYS A 43 -8.80 12.66 4.03
CA LYS A 43 -8.87 11.49 3.15
C LYS A 43 -8.46 10.20 3.87
N THR A 44 -8.59 10.16 5.18
CA THR A 44 -8.25 8.98 5.99
C THR A 44 -9.03 7.73 5.57
N LYS A 45 -10.21 7.88 4.98
CA LYS A 45 -10.96 6.75 4.42
C LYS A 45 -10.18 5.95 3.36
N LEU A 46 -9.25 6.59 2.66
CA LEU A 46 -8.39 5.89 1.70
C LEU A 46 -7.44 4.92 2.42
N VAL A 47 -6.96 5.30 3.60
CA VAL A 47 -6.15 4.43 4.47
C VAL A 47 -6.99 3.26 4.98
N ASP A 48 -8.19 3.54 5.47
CA ASP A 48 -9.08 2.52 6.02
C ASP A 48 -9.48 1.49 4.97
N ALA A 49 -9.71 1.92 3.74
CA ALA A 49 -10.04 1.03 2.62
C ALA A 49 -8.93 0.02 2.30
N MET A 50 -7.67 0.34 2.60
CA MET A 50 -6.56 -0.60 2.41
C MET A 50 -6.68 -1.84 3.29
N GLY A 51 -7.30 -1.73 4.46
CA GLY A 51 -7.52 -2.85 5.38
C GLY A 51 -8.24 -4.03 4.74
N TRP A 52 -9.26 -3.78 3.94
CA TRP A 52 -9.98 -4.83 3.23
C TRP A 52 -9.13 -5.54 2.19
N GLN A 53 -8.33 -4.79 1.46
CA GLN A 53 -7.44 -5.34 0.43
C GLN A 53 -6.33 -6.19 1.07
N VAL A 54 -5.75 -5.72 2.15
CA VAL A 54 -4.74 -6.47 2.92
C VAL A 54 -5.33 -7.76 3.47
N ALA A 55 -6.54 -7.70 4.06
CA ALA A 55 -7.21 -8.88 4.59
C ALA A 55 -7.48 -9.94 3.51
N ALA A 56 -7.90 -9.53 2.32
CA ALA A 56 -8.11 -10.44 1.19
C ALA A 56 -6.80 -11.13 0.74
N VAL A 57 -5.70 -10.37 0.69
CA VAL A 57 -4.39 -10.92 0.34
C VAL A 57 -3.90 -11.89 1.42
N ARG A 58 -4.01 -11.54 2.70
CA ARG A 58 -3.63 -12.44 3.81
C ARG A 58 -4.44 -13.72 3.80
N ALA A 59 -5.74 -13.66 3.53
CA ALA A 59 -6.59 -14.83 3.41
C ALA A 59 -6.12 -15.74 2.27
N ALA A 60 -5.78 -15.17 1.11
CA ALA A 60 -5.27 -15.92 -0.03
C ALA A 60 -3.91 -16.58 0.26
N LEU A 61 -3.04 -15.94 1.05
CA LEU A 61 -1.75 -16.50 1.45
C LEU A 61 -1.90 -17.62 2.50
N SER A 62 -2.87 -17.52 3.39
CA SER A 62 -3.08 -18.50 4.46
C SER A 62 -3.52 -19.88 3.96
N ASP A 63 -3.97 -20.00 2.72
CA ASP A 63 -4.33 -21.27 2.10
C ASP A 63 -3.11 -22.20 1.85
N SER A 64 -1.90 -21.67 1.95
CA SER A 64 -0.67 -22.41 1.72
C SER A 64 0.30 -22.22 2.89
N ALA A 65 0.76 -23.33 3.47
CA ALA A 65 1.77 -23.28 4.52
C ALA A 65 3.08 -22.61 4.05
N GLU A 66 3.39 -22.73 2.77
CA GLU A 66 4.59 -22.13 2.17
C GLU A 66 4.53 -20.59 2.18
N PHE A 67 3.34 -20.00 2.02
CA PHE A 67 3.17 -18.56 1.86
C PHE A 67 2.50 -17.86 3.05
N ALA A 68 2.05 -18.62 4.05
CA ALA A 68 1.28 -18.09 5.18
C ALA A 68 2.01 -16.98 5.94
N ASP A 69 3.32 -17.07 6.05
CA ASP A 69 4.15 -16.13 6.81
C ASP A 69 4.79 -15.01 5.94
N VAL A 70 4.46 -14.96 4.66
CA VAL A 70 4.98 -13.91 3.78
C VAL A 70 4.45 -12.53 4.21
N PRO A 71 5.33 -11.55 4.41
CA PRO A 71 4.91 -10.20 4.80
C PRO A 71 4.00 -9.55 3.74
N VAL A 72 2.98 -8.84 4.20
CA VAL A 72 2.09 -8.05 3.35
C VAL A 72 2.18 -6.59 3.78
N THR A 73 2.58 -5.75 2.86
CA THR A 73 2.77 -4.31 3.07
C THR A 73 1.75 -3.53 2.26
N ALA A 74 1.05 -2.60 2.88
CA ALA A 74 0.08 -1.73 2.23
C ALA A 74 0.69 -0.36 1.91
N ALA A 75 0.40 0.16 0.72
CA ALA A 75 0.84 1.49 0.32
C ALA A 75 -0.22 2.24 -0.50
N LEU A 76 -0.44 3.50 -0.14
CA LEU A 76 -1.12 4.48 -0.99
C LEU A 76 -0.04 5.23 -1.79
N CYS A 77 -0.13 5.15 -3.10
CA CYS A 77 0.78 5.84 -4.01
C CYS A 77 0.07 7.05 -4.62
N PHE A 78 0.44 8.26 -4.20
CA PHE A 78 -0.10 9.49 -4.78
C PHE A 78 0.78 9.98 -5.91
N ILE A 79 0.22 9.98 -7.11
CA ILE A 79 0.89 10.41 -8.34
C ILE A 79 0.64 11.91 -8.53
N ASP A 80 1.69 12.65 -8.92
CA ASP A 80 1.65 14.11 -9.16
C ASP A 80 1.25 14.93 -7.91
N ALA A 81 1.48 14.42 -6.72
CA ALA A 81 1.22 15.11 -5.46
C ALA A 81 2.52 15.64 -4.82
N GLU A 82 2.38 16.65 -3.98
CA GLU A 82 3.47 17.21 -3.20
C GLU A 82 3.50 16.60 -1.81
N PHE A 83 4.69 16.17 -1.39
CA PHE A 83 4.94 15.59 -0.06
C PHE A 83 5.78 16.53 0.79
N PRO A 84 5.73 16.39 2.13
CA PRO A 84 6.66 17.07 3.02
C PRO A 84 8.11 16.76 2.61
N LEU A 85 8.99 17.76 2.76
CA LEU A 85 10.42 17.63 2.38
C LEU A 85 11.16 16.58 3.21
N PHE A 86 10.74 16.35 4.43
CA PHE A 86 11.40 15.45 5.37
C PHE A 86 10.44 14.42 5.95
N GLY A 87 10.98 13.25 6.23
CA GLY A 87 10.26 12.14 6.84
C GLY A 87 9.47 11.30 5.86
N THR A 88 8.86 10.29 6.40
CA THR A 88 7.98 9.35 5.67
C THR A 88 6.63 9.29 6.37
N ILE A 89 5.58 9.13 5.59
CA ILE A 89 4.22 9.04 6.13
C ILE A 89 3.80 7.58 6.21
N GLU A 90 3.36 7.17 7.39
CA GLU A 90 2.74 5.89 7.65
C GLU A 90 1.56 6.09 8.60
N ILE A 91 0.39 5.60 8.24
CA ILE A 91 -0.84 5.73 9.02
C ILE A 91 -1.50 4.34 9.09
N ASN A 92 -1.69 3.83 10.31
CA ASN A 92 -2.31 2.51 10.52
C ASN A 92 -1.64 1.40 9.66
N GLU A 93 -0.32 1.36 9.67
CA GLU A 93 0.49 0.41 8.90
C GLU A 93 0.38 0.56 7.37
N VAL A 94 -0.21 1.65 6.88
CA VAL A 94 -0.27 1.97 5.46
C VAL A 94 0.77 3.03 5.14
N HIS A 95 1.70 2.69 4.26
CA HIS A 95 2.69 3.64 3.76
C HIS A 95 2.04 4.61 2.77
N VAL A 96 2.27 5.89 2.95
CA VAL A 96 1.79 6.93 2.02
C VAL A 96 3.01 7.52 1.31
N ARG A 97 3.10 7.30 0.02
CA ARG A 97 4.29 7.62 -0.78
C ARG A 97 3.91 8.22 -2.13
N GLY A 98 4.84 8.96 -2.71
CA GLY A 98 4.82 9.25 -4.14
C GLY A 98 5.39 8.09 -4.95
N LEU A 99 5.43 8.24 -6.27
CA LEU A 99 5.85 7.16 -7.18
C LEU A 99 7.25 6.63 -6.89
N ARG A 100 8.23 7.51 -6.69
CA ARG A 100 9.61 7.11 -6.37
C ARG A 100 9.73 6.40 -5.02
N GLY A 101 9.00 6.89 -4.01
CA GLY A 101 8.97 6.28 -2.70
C GLY A 101 8.33 4.89 -2.70
N THR A 102 7.27 4.71 -3.49
CA THR A 102 6.63 3.42 -3.69
C THR A 102 7.56 2.43 -4.40
N ALA A 103 8.26 2.87 -5.44
CA ALA A 103 9.25 2.05 -6.14
C ALA A 103 10.37 1.58 -5.21
N LYS A 104 10.89 2.47 -4.37
CA LYS A 104 11.90 2.11 -3.35
C LYS A 104 11.37 1.12 -2.32
N LEU A 105 10.12 1.29 -1.89
CA LEU A 105 9.48 0.38 -0.93
C LEU A 105 9.39 -1.05 -1.49
N VAL A 106 8.96 -1.20 -2.73
CA VAL A 106 8.82 -2.51 -3.38
C VAL A 106 10.17 -3.17 -3.69
N ALA A 107 11.21 -2.37 -3.87
CA ALA A 107 12.57 -2.84 -4.18
C ALA A 107 13.39 -3.23 -2.93
N VAL A 108 12.84 -3.11 -1.73
CA VAL A 108 13.53 -3.51 -0.48
C VAL A 108 13.96 -4.97 -0.58
N ALA A 109 15.22 -5.21 -0.25
CA ALA A 109 15.79 -6.56 -0.26
C ALA A 109 15.09 -7.49 0.73
N GLY A 110 15.00 -8.76 0.36
CA GLY A 110 14.33 -9.77 1.19
C GLY A 110 14.68 -11.17 0.77
N ALA A 111 14.03 -12.14 1.38
CA ALA A 111 14.35 -13.56 1.23
C ALA A 111 13.77 -14.22 -0.03
N LEU A 112 12.86 -13.57 -0.74
CA LEU A 112 12.20 -14.14 -1.91
C LEU A 112 13.06 -13.98 -3.16
N ASP A 113 13.58 -15.08 -3.70
CA ASP A 113 14.25 -15.10 -4.99
C ASP A 113 13.25 -14.98 -6.17
N ALA A 114 13.76 -14.94 -7.40
CA ALA A 114 12.92 -14.78 -8.58
C ALA A 114 11.91 -15.92 -8.75
N GLN A 115 12.30 -17.15 -8.43
CA GLN A 115 11.43 -18.34 -8.54
C GLN A 115 10.31 -18.28 -7.49
N ALA A 116 10.66 -18.00 -6.23
CA ALA A 116 9.69 -17.87 -5.15
C ALA A 116 8.68 -16.76 -5.44
N ARG A 117 9.14 -15.62 -5.97
CA ARG A 117 8.26 -14.52 -6.37
C ARG A 117 7.30 -14.89 -7.49
N ALA A 118 7.77 -15.64 -8.49
CA ALA A 118 6.93 -16.12 -9.58
C ALA A 118 5.84 -17.10 -9.08
N GLN A 119 6.22 -18.02 -8.21
CA GLN A 119 5.29 -18.99 -7.60
C GLN A 119 4.24 -18.27 -6.74
N LEU A 120 4.67 -17.31 -5.95
CA LEU A 120 3.79 -16.50 -5.11
C LEU A 120 2.81 -15.66 -5.94
N ALA A 121 3.29 -15.03 -7.01
CA ALA A 121 2.45 -14.27 -7.93
C ALA A 121 1.38 -15.17 -8.59
N SER A 122 1.74 -16.36 -9.01
CA SER A 122 0.79 -17.34 -9.58
C SER A 122 -0.24 -17.81 -8.55
N HIS A 123 0.19 -18.05 -7.33
CA HIS A 123 -0.71 -18.41 -6.21
C HIS A 123 -1.76 -17.33 -5.94
N LEU A 124 -1.34 -16.08 -5.88
CA LEU A 124 -2.24 -14.94 -5.66
C LEU A 124 -3.17 -14.72 -6.86
N ALA A 125 -2.65 -14.81 -8.08
CA ALA A 125 -3.46 -14.64 -9.29
C ALA A 125 -4.59 -15.68 -9.40
N ALA A 126 -4.36 -16.90 -8.91
CA ALA A 126 -5.37 -17.95 -8.90
C ALA A 126 -6.48 -17.73 -7.86
N ARG A 127 -6.23 -16.94 -6.82
CA ARG A 127 -7.14 -16.77 -5.68
C ARG A 127 -7.79 -15.40 -5.59
N LEU A 128 -7.15 -14.38 -6.13
CA LEU A 128 -7.68 -13.04 -6.12
C LEU A 128 -8.42 -12.76 -7.44
N PRO A 129 -9.68 -12.27 -7.41
CA PRO A 129 -10.40 -11.94 -8.63
C PRO A 129 -9.72 -10.78 -9.36
N ALA A 130 -9.66 -10.87 -10.68
CA ALA A 130 -9.23 -9.75 -11.50
C ALA A 130 -10.21 -8.58 -11.34
N LYS A 131 -9.70 -7.40 -10.99
CA LYS A 131 -10.52 -6.19 -10.91
C LYS A 131 -10.94 -5.78 -12.33
N PRO A 132 -12.22 -5.41 -12.55
CA PRO A 132 -12.62 -4.86 -13.86
C PRO A 132 -11.82 -3.60 -14.20
N SER A 133 -11.41 -3.50 -15.41
CA SER A 133 -10.27 -2.79 -15.97
C SER A 133 -10.32 -1.27 -16.12
N SER A 134 -11.05 -0.50 -15.34
CA SER A 134 -10.96 0.96 -15.50
C SER A 134 -9.69 1.59 -14.92
N ASP A 135 -9.05 0.93 -13.95
CA ASP A 135 -7.83 1.41 -13.28
C ASP A 135 -6.60 0.54 -13.51
N SER A 136 -6.71 -0.54 -14.28
CA SER A 136 -5.62 -1.52 -14.44
C SER A 136 -4.38 -0.96 -15.14
N ALA A 137 -4.52 0.04 -16.01
CA ALA A 137 -3.40 0.68 -16.69
C ALA A 137 -2.41 1.37 -15.74
N LEU A 138 -2.88 1.84 -14.57
CA LEU A 138 -2.03 2.48 -13.56
C LEU A 138 -1.23 1.45 -12.74
N PHE A 139 -1.74 0.24 -12.58
CA PHE A 139 -1.04 -0.84 -11.89
C PHE A 139 0.07 -1.47 -12.73
N GLU A 140 -0.03 -1.44 -14.05
CA GLU A 140 1.01 -1.94 -14.96
C GLU A 140 2.25 -1.03 -14.98
N LEU A 141 2.08 0.26 -14.66
CA LEU A 141 3.16 1.26 -14.63
C LEU A 141 3.94 1.29 -13.31
N ILE A 142 3.47 0.65 -12.30
CA ILE A 142 4.09 0.54 -10.98
C ILE A 142 4.61 -0.88 -10.77
#